data_e791d586d464286e6de1e428dfb98591
#
_entry.id   e791d586d464286e6de1e428dfb98591
#
_cell.length_a   1.000
_cell.length_b   1.000
_cell.length_c   1.000
_cell.angle_alpha   90.00
_cell.angle_beta   90.00
_cell.angle_gamma   90.00
#
_symmetry.space_group_name_H-M   'P 1'
#
loop_
_entity.id
_entity.type
_entity.pdbx_description
1 polymer ?
#
loop_
_entity_poly.entity_id
_entity_poly.type
_entity_poly.pdbx_seq_one_letter_code
_entity_poly.pdbx_strand_id
1 'polypeptide(L)'
;KEPKSVINNMSLFYFSWIFLGVLLAGYFVGDAYNLPISIFALGGATVFLIIATLSKAVKPKEIIKTAPWQVVWFSIGLYIVVYGLKNAGLTDYLTIVLKDLSLRGDTIAVLGTGFIAAFLSAIMNNMPTIMIMDIALHDIGNQAMIYANIVGCNLGPKMTPFGSLATL
;
A
#
# COMPACT_ATOMS: atom_id res chain seq x y z
N LYS A 1 6.84 -23.82 22.34
CA LYS A 1 6.96 -24.74 21.18
C LYS A 1 8.19 -24.32 20.39
N GLU A 2 9.07 -25.25 20.07
CA GLU A 2 10.23 -24.93 19.24
C GLU A 2 9.77 -24.50 17.83
N PRO A 3 10.33 -23.41 17.25
CA PRO A 3 9.91 -22.92 15.93
C PRO A 3 10.00 -23.97 14.82
N LYS A 4 10.95 -24.89 14.92
CA LYS A 4 11.17 -25.98 13.96
C LYS A 4 10.02 -27.01 13.94
N SER A 5 9.28 -27.18 15.03
CA SER A 5 8.19 -28.16 15.11
C SER A 5 6.94 -27.77 14.30
N VAL A 6 6.88 -26.54 13.81
CA VAL A 6 5.75 -26.01 13.01
C VAL A 6 5.98 -26.20 11.51
N ILE A 7 7.22 -26.49 11.09
CA ILE A 7 7.57 -26.62 9.67
C ILE A 7 7.35 -28.06 9.22
N ASN A 8 6.26 -28.31 8.50
CA ASN A 8 5.92 -29.63 7.97
C ASN A 8 6.78 -30.05 6.77
N ASN A 9 7.32 -29.10 6.00
CA ASN A 9 8.14 -29.37 4.80
C ASN A 9 9.28 -28.37 4.72
N MET A 10 10.48 -28.81 5.08
CA MET A 10 11.70 -27.98 5.09
C MET A 10 12.11 -27.52 3.69
N SER A 11 11.94 -28.35 2.66
CA SER A 11 12.26 -27.99 1.28
C SER A 11 11.36 -26.87 0.78
N LEU A 12 10.07 -26.93 1.07
CA LEU A 12 9.13 -25.87 0.72
C LEU A 12 9.45 -24.58 1.50
N PHE A 13 9.88 -24.69 2.76
CA PHE A 13 10.27 -23.54 3.56
C PHE A 13 11.46 -22.78 2.96
N TYR A 14 12.54 -23.47 2.61
CA TYR A 14 13.70 -22.84 1.96
C TYR A 14 13.35 -22.29 0.58
N PHE A 15 12.57 -23.05 -0.20
CA PHE A 15 12.06 -22.58 -1.49
C PHE A 15 11.27 -21.28 -1.35
N SER A 16 10.41 -21.16 -0.33
CA SER A 16 9.61 -19.96 -0.08
C SER A 16 10.48 -18.70 0.14
N TRP A 17 11.58 -18.82 0.87
CA TRP A 17 12.50 -17.72 1.08
C TRP A 17 13.24 -17.30 -0.19
N ILE A 18 13.70 -18.27 -0.97
CA ILE A 18 14.35 -18.00 -2.27
C ILE A 18 13.35 -17.36 -3.21
N PHE A 19 12.12 -17.91 -3.29
CA PHE A 19 11.05 -17.41 -4.13
C PHE A 19 10.66 -15.96 -3.76
N LEU A 20 10.54 -15.66 -2.47
CA LEU A 20 10.29 -14.31 -1.97
C LEU A 20 11.40 -13.33 -2.38
N GLY A 21 12.66 -13.75 -2.26
CA GLY A 21 13.80 -12.95 -2.72
C GLY A 21 13.77 -12.66 -4.21
N VAL A 22 13.43 -13.67 -5.04
CA VAL A 22 13.28 -13.51 -6.50
C VAL A 22 12.10 -12.58 -6.83
N LEU A 23 10.98 -12.71 -6.10
CA LEU A 23 9.82 -11.85 -6.30
C LEU A 23 10.13 -10.38 -5.96
N LEU A 24 10.84 -10.14 -4.86
CA LEU A 24 11.28 -8.80 -4.48
C LEU A 24 12.25 -8.22 -5.53
N ALA A 25 13.22 -8.99 -6.00
CA ALA A 25 14.09 -8.57 -7.10
C ALA A 25 13.28 -8.26 -8.36
N GLY A 26 12.24 -9.07 -8.65
CA GLY A 26 11.31 -8.84 -9.75
C GLY A 26 10.57 -7.52 -9.66
N TYR A 27 10.20 -7.07 -8.46
CA TYR A 27 9.56 -5.75 -8.28
C TYR A 27 10.51 -4.60 -8.65
N PHE A 28 11.78 -4.66 -8.24
CA PHE A 28 12.77 -3.64 -8.60
C PHE A 28 13.07 -3.62 -10.09
N VAL A 29 13.20 -4.80 -10.71
CA VAL A 29 13.40 -4.91 -12.15
C VAL A 29 12.17 -4.42 -12.90
N GLY A 30 10.96 -4.79 -12.46
CA GLY A 30 9.70 -4.34 -13.05
C GLY A 30 9.55 -2.83 -13.04
N ASP A 31 9.91 -2.20 -11.92
CA ASP A 31 9.89 -0.74 -11.78
C ASP A 31 10.84 -0.06 -12.77
N ALA A 32 12.06 -0.59 -12.95
CA ALA A 32 13.03 -0.10 -13.90
C ALA A 32 12.54 -0.15 -15.37
N TYR A 33 11.64 -1.10 -15.69
CA TYR A 33 11.03 -1.25 -17.02
C TYR A 33 9.61 -0.67 -17.11
N ASN A 34 9.15 0.09 -16.08
CA ASN A 34 7.80 0.63 -15.98
C ASN A 34 6.68 -0.43 -16.10
N LEU A 35 6.95 -1.65 -15.65
CA LEU A 35 5.96 -2.73 -15.63
C LEU A 35 5.13 -2.66 -14.34
N PRO A 36 3.80 -2.85 -14.42
CA PRO A 36 2.95 -2.86 -13.22
C PRO A 36 3.37 -3.94 -12.22
N ILE A 37 3.57 -3.55 -10.96
CA ILE A 37 3.91 -4.46 -9.85
C ILE A 37 2.89 -5.60 -9.72
N SER A 38 1.62 -5.33 -10.07
CA SER A 38 0.54 -6.32 -10.05
C SER A 38 0.82 -7.56 -10.92
N ILE A 39 1.54 -7.43 -12.02
CA ILE A 39 1.90 -8.57 -12.89
C ILE A 39 2.82 -9.53 -12.11
N PHE A 40 3.83 -9.00 -11.43
CA PHE A 40 4.76 -9.80 -10.63
C PHE A 40 4.06 -10.40 -9.40
N ALA A 41 3.19 -9.63 -8.74
CA ALA A 41 2.44 -10.10 -7.58
C ALA A 41 1.48 -11.24 -7.94
N LEU A 42 0.66 -11.06 -8.99
CA LEU A 42 -0.29 -12.08 -9.45
C LEU A 42 0.42 -13.30 -10.02
N GLY A 43 1.42 -13.08 -10.88
CA GLY A 43 2.22 -14.16 -11.45
C GLY A 43 2.94 -14.97 -10.35
N GLY A 44 3.60 -14.27 -9.43
CA GLY A 44 4.25 -14.89 -8.29
C GLY A 44 3.30 -15.65 -7.39
N ALA A 45 2.18 -15.05 -7.00
CA ALA A 45 1.16 -15.71 -6.19
C ALA A 45 0.61 -16.98 -6.88
N THR A 46 0.37 -16.91 -8.18
CA THR A 46 -0.12 -18.06 -8.97
C THR A 46 0.90 -19.19 -9.02
N VAL A 47 2.17 -18.88 -9.35
CA VAL A 47 3.26 -19.86 -9.39
C VAL A 47 3.47 -20.49 -8.01
N PHE A 48 3.51 -19.68 -6.96
CA PHE A 48 3.68 -20.20 -5.60
C PHE A 48 2.51 -21.09 -5.16
N LEU A 49 1.27 -20.71 -5.49
CA LEU A 49 0.09 -21.50 -5.21
C LEU A 49 0.13 -22.87 -5.93
N ILE A 50 0.57 -22.90 -7.18
CA ILE A 50 0.73 -24.17 -7.93
C ILE A 50 1.76 -25.06 -7.25
N ILE A 51 2.94 -24.53 -6.90
CA ILE A 51 4.01 -25.30 -6.26
C ILE A 51 3.57 -25.80 -4.88
N ALA A 52 2.93 -24.95 -4.08
CA ALA A 52 2.43 -25.34 -2.75
C ALA A 52 1.33 -26.40 -2.82
N THR A 53 0.51 -26.37 -3.89
CA THR A 53 -0.53 -27.38 -4.13
C THR A 53 0.09 -28.72 -4.57
N LEU A 54 1.05 -28.69 -5.49
CA LEU A 54 1.78 -29.91 -5.93
C LEU A 54 2.54 -30.57 -4.78
N SER A 55 3.07 -29.77 -3.87
CA SER A 55 3.73 -30.22 -2.64
C SER A 55 2.74 -30.72 -1.57
N LYS A 56 1.45 -30.73 -1.85
CA LYS A 56 0.36 -31.10 -0.92
C LYS A 56 0.39 -30.33 0.42
N ALA A 57 1.07 -29.17 0.44
CA ALA A 57 1.18 -28.34 1.64
C ALA A 57 -0.11 -27.56 1.91
N VAL A 58 -0.87 -27.24 0.86
CA VAL A 58 -2.07 -26.42 0.94
C VAL A 58 -3.16 -26.92 -0.01
N LYS A 59 -4.41 -26.60 0.33
CA LYS A 59 -5.56 -26.83 -0.54
C LYS A 59 -6.04 -25.49 -1.11
N PRO A 60 -6.00 -25.28 -2.44
CA PRO A 60 -6.37 -24.01 -3.07
C PRO A 60 -7.76 -23.51 -2.68
N LYS A 61 -8.74 -24.42 -2.59
CA LYS A 61 -10.12 -24.08 -2.19
C LYS A 61 -10.18 -23.46 -0.78
N GLU A 62 -9.37 -23.95 0.15
CA GLU A 62 -9.33 -23.41 1.51
C GLU A 62 -8.69 -22.02 1.52
N ILE A 63 -7.60 -21.81 0.76
CA ILE A 63 -6.94 -20.51 0.64
C ILE A 63 -7.91 -19.46 0.07
N ILE A 64 -8.58 -19.76 -1.04
CA ILE A 64 -9.55 -18.85 -1.65
C ILE A 64 -10.71 -18.55 -0.71
N LYS A 65 -11.21 -19.56 0.01
CA LYS A 65 -12.33 -19.41 0.95
C LYS A 65 -11.94 -18.58 2.18
N THR A 66 -10.71 -18.74 2.67
CA THR A 66 -10.22 -18.05 3.87
C THR A 66 -9.52 -16.72 3.55
N ALA A 67 -9.36 -16.39 2.25
CA ALA A 67 -8.82 -15.11 1.84
C ALA A 67 -9.67 -13.96 2.40
N PRO A 68 -9.06 -12.85 2.81
CA PRO A 68 -9.76 -11.73 3.44
C PRO A 68 -10.52 -10.89 2.39
N TRP A 69 -11.56 -11.46 1.80
CA TRP A 69 -12.40 -10.80 0.78
C TRP A 69 -13.00 -9.48 1.26
N GLN A 70 -13.19 -9.35 2.58
CA GLN A 70 -13.66 -8.11 3.19
C GLN A 70 -12.73 -6.93 2.88
N VAL A 71 -11.41 -7.15 2.86
CA VAL A 71 -10.42 -6.10 2.51
C VAL A 71 -10.56 -5.71 1.04
N VAL A 72 -10.83 -6.66 0.15
CA VAL A 72 -11.04 -6.37 -1.28
C VAL A 72 -12.27 -5.49 -1.48
N TRP A 73 -13.40 -5.86 -0.89
CA TRP A 73 -14.64 -5.09 -0.98
C TRP A 73 -14.50 -3.71 -0.32
N PHE A 74 -13.83 -3.65 0.82
CA PHE A 74 -13.52 -2.39 1.48
C PHE A 74 -12.68 -1.48 0.58
N SER A 75 -11.63 -2.01 -0.05
CA SER A 75 -10.77 -1.23 -0.96
C SER A 75 -11.55 -0.69 -2.16
N ILE A 76 -12.40 -1.51 -2.79
CA ILE A 76 -13.26 -1.06 -3.90
C ILE A 76 -14.18 0.07 -3.45
N GLY A 77 -14.85 -0.09 -2.30
CA GLY A 77 -15.71 0.96 -1.72
C GLY A 77 -14.95 2.25 -1.46
N LEU A 78 -13.72 2.13 -0.96
CA LEU A 78 -12.83 3.26 -0.72
C LEU A 78 -12.48 4.03 -2.00
N TYR A 79 -12.15 3.31 -3.08
CA TYR A 79 -11.90 3.94 -4.39
C TYR A 79 -13.10 4.74 -4.88
N ILE A 80 -14.31 4.20 -4.73
CA ILE A 80 -15.55 4.89 -5.13
C ILE A 80 -15.74 6.17 -4.31
N VAL A 81 -15.53 6.11 -2.99
CA VAL A 81 -15.65 7.26 -2.09
C VAL A 81 -14.63 8.35 -2.45
N VAL A 82 -13.36 7.98 -2.62
CA VAL A 82 -12.29 8.94 -3.00
C VAL A 82 -12.59 9.59 -4.35
N TYR A 83 -13.06 8.82 -5.31
CA TYR A 83 -13.47 9.35 -6.62
C TYR A 83 -14.67 10.30 -6.51
N GLY A 84 -15.63 9.97 -5.65
CA GLY A 84 -16.75 10.86 -5.34
C GLY A 84 -16.31 12.18 -4.69
N LEU A 85 -15.38 12.14 -3.74
CA LEU A 85 -14.79 13.33 -3.10
C LEU A 85 -14.04 14.21 -4.10
N LYS A 86 -13.30 13.58 -5.04
CA LYS A 86 -12.66 14.29 -6.14
C LYS A 86 -13.69 15.05 -6.99
N ASN A 87 -14.74 14.37 -7.42
CA ASN A 87 -15.78 14.98 -8.25
C ASN A 87 -16.58 16.06 -7.51
N ALA A 88 -16.66 15.99 -6.18
CA ALA A 88 -17.27 17.02 -5.34
C ALA A 88 -16.36 18.24 -5.11
N GLY A 89 -15.13 18.25 -5.67
CA GLY A 89 -14.19 19.37 -5.56
C GLY A 89 -13.44 19.44 -4.22
N LEU A 90 -13.57 18.44 -3.34
CA LEU A 90 -12.89 18.46 -2.04
C LEU A 90 -11.36 18.40 -2.20
N THR A 91 -10.88 17.67 -3.21
CA THR A 91 -9.44 17.59 -3.52
C THR A 91 -8.88 18.92 -4.02
N ASP A 92 -9.70 19.79 -4.62
CA ASP A 92 -9.27 21.08 -5.16
C ASP A 92 -8.80 22.02 -4.04
N TYR A 93 -9.52 22.05 -2.91
CA TYR A 93 -9.09 22.81 -1.74
C TYR A 93 -7.74 22.34 -1.22
N LEU A 94 -7.53 21.02 -1.17
CA LEU A 94 -6.27 20.45 -0.75
C LEU A 94 -5.14 20.80 -1.72
N THR A 95 -5.42 20.75 -3.02
CA THR A 95 -4.47 21.16 -4.08
C THR A 95 -4.05 22.63 -3.91
N ILE A 96 -5.00 23.53 -3.60
CA ILE A 96 -4.70 24.95 -3.36
C ILE A 96 -3.74 25.11 -2.18
N VAL A 97 -4.02 24.44 -1.05
CA VAL A 97 -3.17 24.50 0.13
C VAL A 97 -1.78 23.94 -0.15
N LEU A 98 -1.68 22.78 -0.79
CA LEU A 98 -0.39 22.16 -1.12
C LEU A 98 0.41 22.99 -2.13
N LYS A 99 -0.26 23.63 -3.08
CA LYS A 99 0.36 24.54 -4.04
C LYS A 99 0.92 25.80 -3.36
N ASP A 100 0.18 26.38 -2.42
CA ASP A 100 0.68 27.51 -1.62
C ASP A 100 1.92 27.11 -0.79
N LEU A 101 1.92 25.92 -0.18
CA LEU A 101 3.08 25.39 0.51
C LEU A 101 4.28 25.21 -0.44
N SER A 102 4.06 24.72 -1.66
CA SER A 102 5.13 24.53 -2.65
C SER A 102 5.82 25.84 -3.05
N LEU A 103 5.10 26.96 -2.99
CA LEU A 103 5.63 28.29 -3.32
C LEU A 103 6.44 28.92 -2.17
N ARG A 104 6.31 28.39 -0.93
CA ARG A 104 7.00 28.93 0.25
C ARG A 104 8.40 28.36 0.49
N GLY A 105 8.88 27.50 -0.41
CA GLY A 105 10.20 26.86 -0.36
C GLY A 105 10.14 25.38 0.01
N ASP A 106 11.15 24.63 -0.42
CA ASP A 106 11.16 23.16 -0.36
C ASP A 106 10.98 22.60 1.05
N THR A 107 11.63 23.19 2.06
CA THR A 107 11.52 22.71 3.44
C THR A 107 10.08 22.84 3.97
N ILE A 108 9.42 23.97 3.72
CA ILE A 108 8.05 24.22 4.14
C ILE A 108 7.09 23.32 3.37
N ALA A 109 7.32 23.15 2.08
CA ALA A 109 6.55 22.27 1.22
C ALA A 109 6.58 20.82 1.71
N VAL A 110 7.75 20.28 1.99
CA VAL A 110 7.96 18.90 2.43
C VAL A 110 7.37 18.68 3.83
N LEU A 111 7.75 19.50 4.80
CA LEU A 111 7.26 19.37 6.17
C LEU A 111 5.75 19.59 6.25
N GLY A 112 5.23 20.64 5.60
CA GLY A 112 3.81 20.94 5.58
C GLY A 112 2.98 19.80 4.98
N THR A 113 3.42 19.27 3.83
CA THR A 113 2.77 18.10 3.21
C THR A 113 2.80 16.89 4.12
N GLY A 114 3.94 16.58 4.74
CA GLY A 114 4.07 15.45 5.64
C GLY A 114 3.15 15.57 6.88
N PHE A 115 3.06 16.76 7.47
CA PHE A 115 2.15 16.99 8.61
C PHE A 115 0.68 16.92 8.21
N ILE A 116 0.28 17.50 7.08
CA ILE A 116 -1.09 17.40 6.57
C ILE A 116 -1.45 15.93 6.31
N ALA A 117 -0.57 15.20 5.63
CA ALA A 117 -0.75 13.78 5.37
C ALA A 117 -0.87 12.95 6.66
N ALA A 118 -0.01 13.20 7.64
CA ALA A 118 -0.06 12.52 8.93
C ALA A 118 -1.37 12.81 9.69
N PHE A 119 -1.80 14.07 9.71
CA PHE A 119 -3.04 14.47 10.37
C PHE A 119 -4.27 13.84 9.71
N LEU A 120 -4.38 13.94 8.38
CA LEU A 120 -5.49 13.33 7.65
C LEU A 120 -5.49 11.80 7.81
N SER A 121 -4.34 11.18 7.76
CA SER A 121 -4.20 9.74 7.91
C SER A 121 -4.53 9.24 9.33
N ALA A 122 -4.29 10.06 10.34
CA ALA A 122 -4.69 9.77 11.71
C ALA A 122 -6.22 9.74 11.90
N ILE A 123 -6.97 10.49 11.07
CA ILE A 123 -8.43 10.59 11.14
C ILE A 123 -9.10 9.62 10.15
N MET A 124 -8.64 9.59 8.90
CA MET A 124 -9.32 8.91 7.80
C MET A 124 -8.77 7.51 7.48
N ASN A 125 -7.68 7.08 8.09
CA ASN A 125 -6.86 5.95 7.67
C ASN A 125 -5.85 6.32 6.55
N ASN A 126 -4.77 5.52 6.44
CA ASN A 126 -3.69 5.79 5.49
C ASN A 126 -4.10 5.63 4.02
N MET A 127 -4.91 4.62 3.70
CA MET A 127 -5.28 4.32 2.31
C MET A 127 -6.05 5.47 1.62
N PRO A 128 -7.18 5.97 2.16
CA PRO A 128 -7.89 7.09 1.56
C PRO A 128 -7.04 8.36 1.54
N THR A 129 -6.25 8.60 2.58
CA THR A 129 -5.40 9.79 2.65
C THR A 129 -4.34 9.79 1.56
N ILE A 130 -3.61 8.68 1.37
CA ILE A 130 -2.63 8.56 0.28
C ILE A 130 -3.27 8.88 -1.06
N MET A 131 -4.45 8.32 -1.35
CA MET A 131 -5.13 8.50 -2.63
C MET A 131 -5.58 9.95 -2.86
N ILE A 132 -6.17 10.59 -1.85
CA ILE A 132 -6.63 11.98 -1.94
C ILE A 132 -5.43 12.92 -2.10
N MET A 133 -4.38 12.72 -1.31
CA MET A 133 -3.16 13.51 -1.38
C MET A 133 -2.41 13.31 -2.70
N ASP A 134 -2.37 12.09 -3.23
CA ASP A 134 -1.74 11.79 -4.53
C ASP A 134 -2.43 12.54 -5.67
N ILE A 135 -3.77 12.53 -5.68
CA ILE A 135 -4.56 13.31 -6.64
C ILE A 135 -4.23 14.80 -6.53
N ALA A 136 -4.14 15.34 -5.30
CA ALA A 136 -3.87 16.75 -5.09
C ALA A 136 -2.42 17.15 -5.42
N LEU A 137 -1.46 16.24 -5.26
CA LEU A 137 -0.04 16.46 -5.56
C LEU A 137 0.32 16.22 -7.03
N HIS A 138 -0.52 15.51 -7.77
CA HIS A 138 -0.24 15.12 -9.16
C HIS A 138 0.11 16.33 -10.05
N ASP A 139 -0.66 17.40 -9.93
CA ASP A 139 -0.49 18.59 -10.76
C ASP A 139 0.65 19.51 -10.27
N ILE A 140 1.15 19.30 -9.06
CA ILE A 140 2.24 20.06 -8.47
C ILE A 140 3.60 19.53 -8.96
N GLY A 141 3.70 18.21 -9.19
CA GLY A 141 4.89 17.56 -9.76
C GLY A 141 6.14 17.58 -8.87
N ASN A 142 6.01 17.88 -7.57
CA ASN A 142 7.15 17.92 -6.64
C ASN A 142 7.35 16.55 -5.97
N GLN A 143 8.39 15.83 -6.39
CA GLN A 143 8.71 14.50 -5.87
C GLN A 143 8.97 14.48 -4.35
N ALA A 144 9.58 15.50 -3.79
CA ALA A 144 9.87 15.56 -2.36
C ALA A 144 8.56 15.63 -1.54
N MET A 145 7.55 16.34 -2.03
CA MET A 145 6.23 16.38 -1.40
C MET A 145 5.51 15.03 -1.51
N ILE A 146 5.67 14.30 -2.61
CA ILE A 146 5.11 12.94 -2.77
C ILE A 146 5.73 11.99 -1.73
N TYR A 147 7.06 12.02 -1.55
CA TYR A 147 7.70 11.22 -0.49
C TYR A 147 7.26 11.65 0.91
N ALA A 148 7.11 12.95 1.16
CA ALA A 148 6.59 13.46 2.43
C ALA A 148 5.16 12.98 2.71
N ASN A 149 4.30 12.92 1.68
CA ASN A 149 2.97 12.32 1.76
C ASN A 149 3.04 10.85 2.20
N ILE A 150 3.86 10.04 1.52
CA ILE A 150 4.01 8.61 1.86
C ILE A 150 4.46 8.43 3.31
N VAL A 151 5.47 9.18 3.75
CA VAL A 151 5.98 9.12 5.13
C VAL A 151 4.91 9.57 6.12
N GLY A 152 4.25 10.70 5.87
CA GLY A 152 3.20 11.25 6.73
C GLY A 152 2.03 10.28 6.87
N CYS A 153 1.54 9.72 5.76
CA CYS A 153 0.46 8.75 5.75
C CYS A 153 0.78 7.47 6.52
N ASN A 154 2.04 7.06 6.58
CA ASN A 154 2.44 5.88 7.34
C ASN A 154 2.70 6.16 8.82
N LEU A 155 3.05 7.39 9.19
CA LEU A 155 3.26 7.79 10.58
C LEU A 155 1.96 8.17 11.29
N GLY A 156 1.07 8.89 10.60
CA GLY A 156 -0.18 9.40 11.17
C GLY A 156 -1.05 8.33 11.86
N PRO A 157 -1.32 7.17 11.22
CA PRO A 157 -2.14 6.12 11.81
C PRO A 157 -1.60 5.54 13.12
N LYS A 158 -0.31 5.67 13.35
CA LYS A 158 0.31 5.20 14.61
C LYS A 158 0.05 6.14 15.78
N MET A 159 -0.47 7.33 15.52
CA MET A 159 -0.82 8.31 16.56
C MET A 159 -2.23 8.09 17.11
N THR A 160 -3.11 7.40 16.40
CA THR A 160 -4.49 7.14 16.78
C THR A 160 -4.90 5.68 16.58
N PRO A 161 -5.77 5.12 17.45
CA PRO A 161 -6.27 3.75 17.28
C PRO A 161 -7.09 3.55 16.00
N PHE A 162 -7.66 4.62 15.45
CA PHE A 162 -8.55 4.58 14.28
C PHE A 162 -7.82 4.70 12.95
N GLY A 163 -6.59 5.18 12.96
CA GLY A 163 -5.84 5.50 11.74
C GLY A 163 -5.30 4.30 10.97
N SER A 164 -5.33 3.09 11.52
CA SER A 164 -4.79 1.89 10.87
C SER A 164 -5.70 0.69 11.03
N LEU A 165 -6.01 0.03 9.90
CA LEU A 165 -6.69 -1.26 9.89
C LEU A 165 -5.90 -2.37 10.61
N ALA A 166 -4.60 -2.19 10.81
CA ALA A 166 -3.75 -3.14 11.50
C ALA A 166 -3.82 -3.03 13.04
N THR A 167 -4.47 -1.99 13.55
CA THR A 167 -4.68 -1.75 15.00
C THR A 167 -6.08 -2.13 15.47
N LEU A 168 -6.96 -2.51 14.56
CA LEU A 168 -8.28 -3.08 14.81
C LEU A 168 -8.21 -4.61 14.80
#